data_681e9d7dbec67f6519b54b28521bf469
#
_entry.id   681e9d7dbec67f6519b54b28521bf469
#
_cell.length_a   1.000
_cell.length_b   1.000
_cell.length_c   1.000
_cell.angle_alpha   90.00
_cell.angle_beta   90.00
_cell.angle_gamma   90.00
#
_symmetry.space_group_name_H-M   'P 1'
#
loop_
_entity.id
_entity.type
_entity.pdbx_description
1 polymer ?
#
loop_
_entity_poly.entity_id
_entity_poly.type
_entity_poly.pdbx_seq_one_letter_code
_entity_poly.pdbx_strand_id
1 'polypeptide(L)'
;NITSKSSGIRVGYGEKPISNIIFKNINIMDSNRGIGVFSRDKSSINKIIFSNISIQNRLHSDGWWGKSEPIHISAIQSTKNSIAGKISNIIFENIKANSESGIIIYSEKDSKISNINIKRLKIKIEGGRYSKKYGGNFDLRPTSLKGKSLFEHDIPALYVKGVQDLKIDNVIVKWGKQNNNFYTHGLEMENFENITISNFNISAASKNKADIKLTNGEKFKFLNDRSPNQRTKIIYPKTQ
;
A
#
# COMPACT_ATOMS: atom_id res chain seq x y z
N ASN A 1 14.20 17.09 -3.76
CA ASN A 1 14.71 15.76 -3.38
C ASN A 1 14.56 15.56 -1.88
N ILE A 2 14.12 14.37 -1.48
CA ILE A 2 13.96 13.98 -0.08
C ILE A 2 14.72 12.67 0.13
N THR A 3 15.49 12.59 1.20
CA THR A 3 16.16 11.36 1.66
C THR A 3 15.87 11.18 3.15
N SER A 4 15.42 9.98 3.55
CA SER A 4 15.10 9.70 4.96
C SER A 4 15.28 8.21 5.23
N LYS A 5 15.92 7.87 6.33
CA LYS A 5 16.00 6.47 6.78
C LYS A 5 14.65 5.90 7.25
N SER A 6 13.64 6.74 7.43
CA SER A 6 12.27 6.35 7.76
C SER A 6 11.34 6.69 6.59
N SER A 7 10.39 7.59 6.73
CA SER A 7 9.45 7.98 5.67
C SER A 7 9.92 9.24 4.94
N GLY A 8 9.93 9.23 3.61
CA GLY A 8 10.20 10.42 2.80
C GLY A 8 9.15 11.50 3.00
N ILE A 9 7.88 11.14 2.89
CA ILE A 9 6.74 11.99 3.23
C ILE A 9 5.90 11.28 4.29
N ARG A 10 5.47 12.03 5.31
CA ARG A 10 4.53 11.54 6.31
C ARG A 10 3.40 12.54 6.55
N VAL A 11 2.16 12.09 6.35
CA VAL A 11 0.94 12.83 6.66
C VAL A 11 0.20 12.10 7.77
N GLY A 12 -0.16 12.81 8.80
CA GLY A 12 -0.91 12.27 9.92
C GLY A 12 -0.09 12.03 11.17
N TYR A 13 -0.66 11.24 12.05
CA TYR A 13 -0.32 11.03 13.43
C TYR A 13 -0.64 12.25 14.33
N GLY A 14 -1.63 12.08 15.16
CA GLY A 14 -2.17 13.10 16.05
C GLY A 14 -3.70 13.15 16.00
N GLU A 15 -4.29 14.12 16.67
CA GLU A 15 -5.76 14.20 16.86
C GLU A 15 -6.42 15.22 15.93
N LYS A 16 -5.68 16.20 15.44
CA LYS A 16 -6.24 17.30 14.64
C LYS A 16 -6.50 16.88 13.21
N PRO A 17 -7.57 17.37 12.59
CA PRO A 17 -7.84 17.13 11.16
C PRO A 17 -6.73 17.67 10.26
N ILE A 18 -6.43 16.93 9.21
CA ILE A 18 -5.44 17.29 8.18
C ILE A 18 -6.14 17.26 6.83
N SER A 19 -6.12 18.35 6.10
CA SER A 19 -6.79 18.40 4.80
C SER A 19 -6.21 19.44 3.85
N ASN A 20 -6.60 19.32 2.55
CA ASN A 20 -6.29 20.27 1.49
C ASN A 20 -4.79 20.49 1.26
N ILE A 21 -4.02 19.40 1.16
CA ILE A 21 -2.57 19.44 0.94
C ILE A 21 -2.24 18.85 -0.43
N ILE A 22 -1.31 19.48 -1.12
CA ILE A 22 -0.79 19.01 -2.40
C ILE A 22 0.72 18.80 -2.27
N PHE A 23 1.18 17.58 -2.54
CA PHE A 23 2.57 17.20 -2.72
C PHE A 23 2.83 16.98 -4.20
N LYS A 24 3.70 17.78 -4.80
CA LYS A 24 3.91 17.75 -6.26
C LYS A 24 5.38 17.87 -6.64
N ASN A 25 5.79 17.14 -7.70
CA ASN A 25 7.12 17.22 -8.29
C ASN A 25 8.22 16.87 -7.28
N ILE A 26 8.12 15.70 -6.64
CA ILE A 26 9.02 15.28 -5.57
C ILE A 26 9.78 14.03 -5.99
N ASN A 27 11.09 14.01 -5.71
CA ASN A 27 11.90 12.81 -5.76
C ASN A 27 12.21 12.35 -4.33
N ILE A 28 11.79 11.14 -3.98
CA ILE A 28 12.11 10.46 -2.72
C ILE A 28 13.17 9.42 -3.04
N MET A 29 14.32 9.52 -2.38
CA MET A 29 15.46 8.66 -2.64
C MET A 29 15.96 8.05 -1.35
N ASP A 30 16.34 6.77 -1.42
CA ASP A 30 17.01 6.06 -0.32
C ASP A 30 16.22 6.04 1.00
N SER A 31 14.90 5.98 0.92
CA SER A 31 14.02 5.97 2.08
C SER A 31 13.50 4.56 2.39
N ASN A 32 13.31 4.25 3.67
CA ASN A 32 12.74 2.97 4.10
C ASN A 32 11.21 2.91 3.91
N ARG A 33 10.57 4.05 3.70
CA ARG A 33 9.18 4.21 3.25
C ARG A 33 9.08 5.46 2.38
N GLY A 34 8.36 5.39 1.27
CA GLY A 34 8.17 6.54 0.39
C GLY A 34 7.18 7.53 0.98
N ILE A 35 5.91 7.28 0.80
CA ILE A 35 4.80 8.12 1.27
C ILE A 35 4.03 7.35 2.34
N GLY A 36 3.86 7.95 3.52
CA GLY A 36 3.04 7.44 4.62
C GLY A 36 1.86 8.35 4.92
N VAL A 37 0.64 7.78 4.98
CA VAL A 37 -0.58 8.47 5.38
C VAL A 37 -1.22 7.69 6.53
N PHE A 38 -1.18 8.26 7.75
CA PHE A 38 -1.48 7.52 8.97
C PHE A 38 -2.56 8.19 9.80
N SER A 39 -3.72 7.57 9.97
CA SER A 39 -4.63 7.90 11.04
C SER A 39 -4.44 6.92 12.20
N ARG A 40 -4.12 7.46 13.38
CA ARG A 40 -3.81 6.69 14.60
C ARG A 40 -4.72 7.08 15.77
N ASP A 41 -4.97 8.38 15.92
CA ASP A 41 -5.70 8.98 17.03
C ASP A 41 -6.71 9.97 16.48
N LYS A 42 -7.96 9.59 16.32
CA LYS A 42 -9.12 10.42 15.91
C LYS A 42 -8.94 11.38 14.70
N SER A 43 -7.70 11.67 14.27
CA SER A 43 -7.45 12.60 13.18
C SER A 43 -8.09 12.13 11.89
N SER A 44 -8.91 12.97 11.28
CA SER A 44 -9.38 12.78 9.92
C SER A 44 -8.36 13.33 8.93
N ILE A 45 -8.05 12.54 7.90
CA ILE A 45 -7.15 12.96 6.81
C ILE A 45 -7.97 12.97 5.52
N ASN A 46 -8.02 14.12 4.87
CA ASN A 46 -8.94 14.31 3.75
C ASN A 46 -8.38 15.25 2.68
N LYS A 47 -8.72 15.02 1.41
CA LYS A 47 -8.34 15.88 0.29
C LYS A 47 -6.83 16.11 0.19
N ILE A 48 -6.06 15.04 0.09
CA ILE A 48 -4.61 15.09 -0.14
C ILE A 48 -4.29 14.60 -1.56
N ILE A 49 -3.44 15.34 -2.24
CA ILE A 49 -3.01 15.00 -3.60
C ILE A 49 -1.50 14.78 -3.61
N PHE A 50 -1.09 13.64 -4.12
CA PHE A 50 0.30 13.31 -4.42
C PHE A 50 0.45 13.19 -5.93
N SER A 51 1.20 14.08 -6.57
CA SER A 51 1.32 14.08 -8.03
C SER A 51 2.74 14.26 -8.53
N ASN A 52 3.09 13.56 -9.62
CA ASN A 52 4.42 13.61 -10.23
C ASN A 52 5.53 13.28 -9.23
N ILE A 53 5.46 12.11 -8.61
CA ILE A 53 6.41 11.70 -7.58
C ILE A 53 7.20 10.48 -8.05
N SER A 54 8.52 10.57 -7.98
CA SER A 54 9.43 9.45 -8.16
C SER A 54 9.89 8.96 -6.79
N ILE A 55 9.83 7.64 -6.59
CA ILE A 55 10.15 7.00 -5.33
C ILE A 55 11.19 5.92 -5.56
N GLN A 56 12.27 5.97 -4.82
CA GLN A 56 13.28 4.92 -4.77
C GLN A 56 13.48 4.53 -3.31
N ASN A 57 12.87 3.41 -2.94
CA ASN A 57 12.93 2.87 -1.59
C ASN A 57 13.87 1.68 -1.50
N ARG A 58 14.47 1.51 -0.34
CA ARG A 58 15.20 0.31 0.04
C ARG A 58 15.03 0.00 1.51
N LEU A 59 15.21 -1.26 1.86
CA LEU A 59 15.33 -1.69 3.25
C LEU A 59 16.62 -1.13 3.85
N HIS A 60 16.49 -0.54 5.02
CA HIS A 60 17.60 -0.18 5.88
C HIS A 60 17.85 -1.26 6.94
N SER A 61 18.98 -1.18 7.63
CA SER A 61 19.23 -2.00 8.81
C SER A 61 18.17 -1.74 9.87
N ASP A 62 18.07 -2.63 10.83
CA ASP A 62 17.06 -2.64 11.89
C ASP A 62 16.96 -1.31 12.68
N GLY A 63 15.80 -1.06 13.27
CA GLY A 63 15.52 0.13 14.08
C GLY A 63 14.75 1.24 13.37
N TRP A 64 14.80 1.36 12.06
CA TRP A 64 14.06 2.38 11.31
C TRP A 64 12.65 1.92 10.97
N TRP A 65 11.70 2.87 11.00
CA TRP A 65 10.32 2.58 10.61
C TRP A 65 10.17 2.48 9.10
N GLY A 66 9.45 1.46 8.66
CA GLY A 66 9.23 1.10 7.28
C GLY A 66 9.88 -0.23 6.92
N LYS A 67 9.35 -0.84 5.88
CA LYS A 67 9.85 -2.07 5.24
C LYS A 67 9.96 -1.88 3.72
N SER A 68 10.41 -0.70 3.31
CA SER A 68 10.52 -0.31 1.90
C SER A 68 9.18 -0.15 1.18
N GLU A 69 8.09 0.13 1.88
CA GLU A 69 6.81 0.39 1.22
C GLU A 69 6.85 1.74 0.47
N PRO A 70 6.59 1.77 -0.85
CA PRO A 70 6.60 3.03 -1.59
C PRO A 70 5.41 3.92 -1.24
N ILE A 71 4.25 3.33 -0.97
CA ILE A 71 3.05 4.01 -0.46
C ILE A 71 2.48 3.16 0.65
N HIS A 72 2.23 3.79 1.80
CA HIS A 72 1.61 3.17 2.96
C HIS A 72 0.48 4.06 3.47
N ILE A 73 -0.75 3.60 3.34
CA ILE A 73 -1.93 4.25 3.93
C ILE A 73 -2.46 3.32 5.01
N SER A 74 -2.61 3.81 6.25
CA SER A 74 -3.22 2.97 7.26
C SER A 74 -4.00 3.75 8.33
N ALA A 75 -5.18 3.20 8.67
CA ALA A 75 -6.06 3.66 9.73
C ALA A 75 -6.15 2.56 10.79
N ILE A 76 -5.31 2.64 11.81
CA ILE A 76 -5.23 1.71 12.93
C ILE A 76 -5.05 2.47 14.25
N GLN A 77 -5.39 1.86 15.35
CA GLN A 77 -5.21 2.44 16.68
C GLN A 77 -3.72 2.62 17.01
N SER A 78 -3.34 3.74 17.65
CA SER A 78 -2.00 3.92 18.20
C SER A 78 -1.82 3.16 19.52
N THR A 79 -2.85 3.11 20.34
CA THR A 79 -2.90 2.45 21.64
C THR A 79 -4.23 1.68 21.80
N LYS A 80 -4.39 0.90 22.86
CA LYS A 80 -5.65 0.19 23.17
C LYS A 80 -6.85 1.13 23.35
N ASN A 81 -6.60 2.36 23.79
CA ASN A 81 -7.63 3.35 24.11
C ASN A 81 -7.83 4.38 23.00
N SER A 82 -7.03 4.36 21.96
CA SER A 82 -7.19 5.27 20.83
C SER A 82 -8.17 4.72 19.80
N ILE A 83 -8.74 5.62 19.00
CA ILE A 83 -9.62 5.28 17.89
C ILE A 83 -9.03 5.91 16.63
N ALA A 84 -8.72 5.11 15.64
CA ALA A 84 -8.28 5.64 14.36
C ALA A 84 -9.40 6.48 13.71
N GLY A 85 -9.06 7.65 13.21
CA GLY A 85 -9.96 8.48 12.43
C GLY A 85 -10.06 8.00 10.97
N LYS A 86 -10.75 8.76 10.15
CA LYS A 86 -10.98 8.43 8.74
C LYS A 86 -9.88 8.98 7.83
N ILE A 87 -9.53 8.22 6.80
CA ILE A 87 -8.71 8.68 5.67
C ILE A 87 -9.57 8.63 4.41
N SER A 88 -9.74 9.75 3.73
CA SER A 88 -10.60 9.78 2.54
C SER A 88 -10.16 10.83 1.52
N ASN A 89 -10.64 10.67 0.26
CA ASN A 89 -10.35 11.60 -0.81
C ASN A 89 -8.84 11.81 -1.04
N ILE A 90 -8.11 10.72 -1.14
CA ILE A 90 -6.66 10.74 -1.42
C ILE A 90 -6.42 10.41 -2.89
N ILE A 91 -5.62 11.22 -3.54
CA ILE A 91 -5.27 11.04 -4.96
C ILE A 91 -3.77 10.82 -5.07
N PHE A 92 -3.39 9.73 -5.74
CA PHE A 92 -2.03 9.48 -6.22
C PHE A 92 -2.06 9.51 -7.74
N GLU A 93 -1.31 10.42 -8.33
CA GLU A 93 -1.30 10.62 -9.76
C GLU A 93 0.11 10.71 -10.31
N ASN A 94 0.40 9.94 -11.34
CA ASN A 94 1.70 9.90 -12.00
C ASN A 94 2.84 9.58 -11.00
N ILE A 95 2.75 8.38 -10.42
CA ILE A 95 3.73 7.88 -9.46
C ILE A 95 4.60 6.81 -10.14
N LYS A 96 5.91 6.95 -9.98
CA LYS A 96 6.89 5.93 -10.39
C LYS A 96 7.65 5.46 -9.16
N ALA A 97 7.60 4.17 -8.87
CA ALA A 97 8.26 3.59 -7.70
C ALA A 97 9.18 2.44 -8.07
N ASN A 98 10.38 2.45 -7.50
CA ASN A 98 11.27 1.31 -7.38
C ASN A 98 11.41 1.00 -5.89
N SER A 99 11.11 -0.23 -5.47
CA SER A 99 11.11 -0.55 -4.05
C SER A 99 11.46 -2.02 -3.78
N GLU A 100 11.71 -2.34 -2.52
CA GLU A 100 11.93 -3.72 -2.06
C GLU A 100 10.67 -4.30 -1.39
N SER A 101 9.56 -3.55 -1.38
CA SER A 101 8.26 -3.98 -0.85
C SER A 101 7.11 -3.45 -1.71
N GLY A 102 5.90 -3.93 -1.43
CA GLY A 102 4.66 -3.51 -2.08
C GLY A 102 4.02 -2.27 -1.45
N ILE A 103 3.00 -1.77 -2.11
CA ILE A 103 2.08 -0.75 -1.58
C ILE A 103 1.14 -1.42 -0.56
N ILE A 104 0.88 -0.73 0.56
CA ILE A 104 -0.10 -1.17 1.55
C ILE A 104 -1.17 -0.10 1.78
N ILE A 105 -2.45 -0.51 1.73
CA ILE A 105 -3.60 0.29 2.14
C ILE A 105 -4.39 -0.56 3.14
N TYR A 106 -4.37 -0.17 4.43
CA TYR A 106 -4.78 -1.05 5.51
C TYR A 106 -5.68 -0.35 6.54
N SER A 107 -6.88 -0.88 6.73
CA SER A 107 -7.77 -0.55 7.83
C SER A 107 -8.20 -1.83 8.56
N GLU A 108 -8.25 -1.81 9.90
CA GLU A 108 -8.60 -3.00 10.67
C GLU A 108 -10.08 -3.34 10.61
N LYS A 109 -10.92 -2.41 11.02
CA LYS A 109 -12.37 -2.58 11.08
C LYS A 109 -13.07 -1.30 10.63
N ASP A 110 -14.33 -1.43 10.22
CA ASP A 110 -15.23 -0.34 9.90
C ASP A 110 -14.75 0.59 8.76
N SER A 111 -14.03 0.05 7.80
CA SER A 111 -13.65 0.74 6.55
C SER A 111 -13.31 2.22 6.75
N LYS A 112 -12.30 2.50 7.59
CA LYS A 112 -11.86 3.87 7.89
C LYS A 112 -11.16 4.55 6.71
N ILE A 113 -10.94 3.81 5.62
CA ILE A 113 -10.28 4.31 4.41
C ILE A 113 -11.25 4.24 3.25
N SER A 114 -11.53 5.38 2.62
CA SER A 114 -12.47 5.44 1.49
C SER A 114 -12.08 6.48 0.44
N ASN A 115 -12.63 6.32 -0.76
CA ASN A 115 -12.44 7.23 -1.89
C ASN A 115 -10.94 7.50 -2.17
N ILE A 116 -10.22 6.43 -2.41
CA ILE A 116 -8.81 6.47 -2.81
C ILE A 116 -8.74 6.35 -4.33
N ASN A 117 -7.96 7.20 -4.97
CA ASN A 117 -7.80 7.23 -6.41
C ASN A 117 -6.32 7.15 -6.78
N ILE A 118 -5.95 6.08 -7.49
CA ILE A 118 -4.58 5.86 -7.97
C ILE A 118 -4.60 5.89 -9.49
N LYS A 119 -3.94 6.87 -10.09
CA LYS A 119 -3.87 7.05 -11.54
C LYS A 119 -2.43 7.06 -12.03
N ARG A 120 -2.13 6.30 -13.10
CA ARG A 120 -0.80 6.25 -13.71
C ARG A 120 0.30 5.89 -12.71
N LEU A 121 0.17 4.70 -12.13
CA LEU A 121 1.17 4.10 -11.26
C LEU A 121 2.04 3.11 -12.02
N LYS A 122 3.36 3.29 -11.92
CA LYS A 122 4.34 2.29 -12.34
C LYS A 122 5.16 1.87 -11.14
N ILE A 123 5.08 0.60 -10.76
CA ILE A 123 5.86 0.05 -9.66
C ILE A 123 6.75 -1.09 -10.14
N LYS A 124 8.02 -1.03 -9.78
CA LYS A 124 8.99 -2.13 -9.90
C LYS A 124 9.38 -2.57 -8.49
N ILE A 125 9.25 -3.87 -8.23
CA ILE A 125 9.63 -4.47 -6.94
C ILE A 125 10.77 -5.45 -7.20
N GLU A 126 11.85 -5.32 -6.45
CA GLU A 126 13.01 -6.19 -6.55
C GLU A 126 13.70 -6.34 -5.18
N GLY A 127 14.28 -7.52 -4.94
CA GLY A 127 15.02 -7.76 -3.71
C GLY A 127 16.32 -6.96 -3.66
N GLY A 128 16.69 -6.49 -2.47
CA GLY A 128 17.93 -5.77 -2.21
C GLY A 128 18.80 -6.46 -1.17
N ARG A 129 19.86 -5.78 -0.75
CA ARG A 129 20.88 -6.28 0.17
C ARG A 129 20.30 -6.86 1.47
N TYR A 130 19.28 -6.22 2.00
CA TYR A 130 18.70 -6.56 3.31
C TYR A 130 17.39 -7.34 3.22
N SER A 131 16.88 -7.62 2.02
CA SER A 131 15.58 -8.26 1.82
C SER A 131 15.48 -9.62 2.51
N LYS A 132 16.52 -10.43 2.48
CA LYS A 132 16.52 -11.75 3.14
C LYS A 132 16.41 -11.67 4.66
N LYS A 133 17.01 -10.64 5.28
CA LYS A 133 17.07 -10.52 6.75
C LYS A 133 15.90 -9.69 7.32
N TYR A 134 15.48 -8.66 6.63
CA TYR A 134 14.52 -7.67 7.16
C TYR A 134 13.25 -7.51 6.33
N GLY A 135 13.17 -8.15 5.15
CA GLY A 135 11.99 -8.14 4.27
C GLY A 135 10.90 -9.12 4.69
N GLY A 136 9.87 -9.25 3.86
CA GLY A 136 8.82 -10.25 4.02
C GLY A 136 7.67 -9.87 4.96
N ASN A 137 7.62 -8.62 5.42
CA ASN A 137 6.56 -8.09 6.27
C ASN A 137 6.28 -6.63 5.92
N PHE A 138 5.12 -6.13 6.31
CA PHE A 138 4.82 -4.69 6.33
C PHE A 138 5.05 -4.10 7.72
N ASP A 139 5.38 -2.82 7.77
CA ASP A 139 5.57 -2.10 9.03
C ASP A 139 4.43 -1.12 9.27
N LEU A 140 3.52 -1.44 10.18
CA LEU A 140 2.38 -0.60 10.51
C LEU A 140 2.69 0.51 11.52
N ARG A 141 3.93 0.65 11.97
CA ARG A 141 4.32 1.77 12.87
C ARG A 141 4.06 3.14 12.22
N PRO A 142 3.66 4.17 13.01
CA PRO A 142 3.61 4.19 14.47
C PRO A 142 2.37 3.53 15.07
N THR A 143 2.56 2.58 15.95
CA THR A 143 1.57 2.03 16.87
C THR A 143 2.30 1.36 18.03
N SER A 144 1.78 1.48 19.24
CA SER A 144 2.32 0.82 20.42
C SER A 144 1.59 -0.49 20.75
N LEU A 145 0.62 -0.89 19.94
CA LEU A 145 -0.09 -2.15 20.14
C LEU A 145 0.85 -3.33 19.92
N LYS A 146 1.03 -4.12 20.96
CA LYS A 146 1.87 -5.33 20.91
C LYS A 146 1.38 -6.27 19.82
N GLY A 147 2.29 -6.75 18.96
CA GLY A 147 1.99 -7.66 17.85
C GLY A 147 1.40 -6.98 16.61
N LYS A 148 1.19 -5.64 16.59
CA LYS A 148 0.63 -4.94 15.44
C LYS A 148 1.62 -4.00 14.72
N SER A 149 2.75 -3.71 15.29
CA SER A 149 3.74 -2.83 14.68
C SER A 149 4.39 -3.46 13.45
N LEU A 150 4.65 -4.74 13.49
CA LEU A 150 5.10 -5.52 12.35
C LEU A 150 3.93 -6.40 11.88
N PHE A 151 3.48 -6.23 10.66
CA PHE A 151 2.42 -7.01 10.08
C PHE A 151 3.02 -8.16 9.26
N GLU A 152 2.98 -9.35 9.86
CA GLU A 152 3.44 -10.58 9.22
C GLU A 152 2.52 -10.92 8.04
N HIS A 153 3.04 -10.73 6.85
CA HIS A 153 2.33 -10.98 5.61
C HIS A 153 3.32 -11.10 4.46
N ASP A 154 3.09 -12.01 3.55
CA ASP A 154 3.79 -12.05 2.27
C ASP A 154 3.62 -10.71 1.52
N ILE A 155 4.50 -10.39 0.61
CA ILE A 155 4.54 -9.11 -0.08
C ILE A 155 3.93 -9.22 -1.48
N PRO A 156 2.64 -8.89 -1.67
CA PRO A 156 2.08 -8.56 -2.97
C PRO A 156 2.54 -7.17 -3.43
N ALA A 157 2.44 -6.88 -4.72
CA ALA A 157 2.79 -5.54 -5.20
C ALA A 157 1.83 -4.45 -4.70
N LEU A 158 0.55 -4.79 -4.56
CA LEU A 158 -0.47 -3.97 -3.91
C LEU A 158 -1.24 -4.84 -2.92
N TYR A 159 -1.20 -4.48 -1.64
CA TYR A 159 -2.04 -5.06 -0.59
C TYR A 159 -3.09 -4.07 -0.11
N VAL A 160 -4.35 -4.46 -0.14
CA VAL A 160 -5.49 -3.62 0.22
C VAL A 160 -6.40 -4.36 1.20
N LYS A 161 -6.68 -3.77 2.36
CA LYS A 161 -7.57 -4.36 3.35
C LYS A 161 -8.47 -3.32 4.01
N GLY A 162 -9.78 -3.64 4.12
CA GLY A 162 -10.75 -2.81 4.82
C GLY A 162 -10.99 -1.45 4.14
N VAL A 163 -11.13 -1.43 2.81
CA VAL A 163 -11.21 -0.20 2.00
C VAL A 163 -12.51 -0.16 1.21
N GLN A 164 -13.12 1.03 1.14
CA GLN A 164 -14.27 1.32 0.27
C GLN A 164 -13.91 2.33 -0.82
N ASP A 165 -14.60 2.27 -1.96
CA ASP A 165 -14.47 3.25 -3.04
C ASP A 165 -13.02 3.46 -3.51
N LEU A 166 -12.34 2.39 -3.89
CA LEU A 166 -11.00 2.47 -4.47
C LEU A 166 -11.08 2.43 -6.00
N LYS A 167 -10.46 3.42 -6.64
CA LYS A 167 -10.27 3.47 -8.09
C LYS A 167 -8.80 3.37 -8.43
N ILE A 168 -8.44 2.44 -9.28
CA ILE A 168 -7.08 2.24 -9.79
C ILE A 168 -7.14 2.28 -11.31
N ASP A 169 -6.45 3.22 -11.92
CA ASP A 169 -6.41 3.37 -13.36
C ASP A 169 -4.98 3.49 -13.88
N ASN A 170 -4.68 2.80 -14.94
CA ASN A 170 -3.39 2.76 -15.61
C ASN A 170 -2.24 2.38 -14.64
N VAL A 171 -2.29 1.12 -14.18
CA VAL A 171 -1.30 0.54 -13.27
C VAL A 171 -0.46 -0.51 -13.96
N ILE A 172 0.85 -0.42 -13.77
CA ILE A 172 1.83 -1.38 -14.25
C ILE A 172 2.65 -1.89 -13.08
N VAL A 173 2.60 -3.20 -12.85
CA VAL A 173 3.46 -3.92 -11.89
C VAL A 173 4.56 -4.64 -12.64
N LYS A 174 5.80 -4.42 -12.20
CA LYS A 174 6.97 -5.15 -12.69
C LYS A 174 7.74 -5.76 -11.53
N TRP A 175 8.13 -7.01 -11.69
CA TRP A 175 9.01 -7.68 -10.77
C TRP A 175 10.43 -7.67 -11.34
N GLY A 176 11.38 -7.21 -10.56
CA GLY A 176 12.78 -7.29 -10.87
C GLY A 176 13.38 -8.64 -10.42
N LYS A 177 14.65 -8.66 -10.09
CA LYS A 177 15.33 -9.87 -9.62
C LYS A 177 14.77 -10.27 -8.23
N GLN A 178 14.19 -11.48 -8.16
CA GLN A 178 13.56 -12.02 -6.96
C GLN A 178 14.37 -13.19 -6.41
N ASN A 179 14.86 -13.06 -5.18
CA ASN A 179 15.60 -14.12 -4.48
C ASN A 179 14.88 -14.61 -3.22
N ASN A 180 13.64 -14.15 -2.98
CA ASN A 180 12.89 -14.45 -1.76
C ASN A 180 11.48 -14.93 -2.09
N ASN A 181 11.02 -15.95 -1.37
CA ASN A 181 9.73 -16.61 -1.59
C ASN A 181 8.53 -15.81 -1.06
N PHE A 182 8.76 -14.75 -0.31
CA PHE A 182 7.69 -13.92 0.25
C PHE A 182 7.08 -12.94 -0.75
N TYR A 183 7.64 -12.74 -1.92
CA TYR A 183 6.99 -11.99 -3.00
C TYR A 183 5.91 -12.84 -3.67
N THR A 184 4.69 -12.30 -3.78
CA THR A 184 3.53 -13.11 -4.15
C THR A 184 2.71 -12.51 -5.28
N HIS A 185 1.56 -11.96 -4.93
CA HIS A 185 0.54 -11.50 -5.87
C HIS A 185 0.89 -10.13 -6.47
N GLY A 186 0.39 -9.85 -7.66
CA GLY A 186 0.41 -8.48 -8.18
C GLY A 186 -0.58 -7.58 -7.44
N LEU A 187 -1.75 -8.12 -7.09
CA LEU A 187 -2.74 -7.47 -6.26
C LEU A 187 -3.34 -8.47 -5.28
N GLU A 188 -3.43 -8.10 -4.02
CA GLU A 188 -4.18 -8.84 -3.00
C GLU A 188 -5.12 -7.91 -2.26
N MET A 189 -6.40 -8.28 -2.18
CA MET A 189 -7.44 -7.47 -1.54
C MET A 189 -8.26 -8.30 -0.56
N GLU A 190 -8.56 -7.72 0.60
CA GLU A 190 -9.38 -8.34 1.64
C GLU A 190 -10.40 -7.34 2.21
N ASN A 191 -11.63 -7.81 2.47
CA ASN A 191 -12.69 -7.02 3.12
C ASN A 191 -12.87 -5.64 2.45
N PHE A 192 -13.16 -5.63 1.19
CA PHE A 192 -13.28 -4.42 0.38
C PHE A 192 -14.67 -4.25 -0.20
N GLU A 193 -15.02 -3.01 -0.54
CA GLU A 193 -16.29 -2.69 -1.23
C GLU A 193 -16.08 -1.61 -2.29
N ASN A 194 -16.80 -1.76 -3.43
CA ASN A 194 -16.86 -0.80 -4.53
C ASN A 194 -15.50 -0.43 -5.13
N ILE A 195 -14.86 -1.42 -5.75
CA ILE A 195 -13.54 -1.29 -6.35
C ILE A 195 -13.64 -1.28 -7.87
N THR A 196 -12.95 -0.35 -8.49
CA THR A 196 -12.79 -0.33 -9.95
C THR A 196 -11.31 -0.29 -10.31
N ILE A 197 -10.86 -1.24 -11.12
CA ILE A 197 -9.49 -1.29 -11.67
C ILE A 197 -9.59 -1.29 -13.18
N SER A 198 -8.95 -0.32 -13.81
CA SER A 198 -8.98 -0.17 -15.27
C SER A 198 -7.57 0.03 -15.85
N ASN A 199 -7.40 -0.36 -17.13
CA ASN A 199 -6.16 -0.16 -17.87
C ASN A 199 -4.91 -0.67 -17.13
N PHE A 200 -4.94 -1.90 -16.66
CA PHE A 200 -3.89 -2.44 -15.79
C PHE A 200 -3.06 -3.53 -16.48
N ASN A 201 -1.83 -3.67 -16.04
CA ASN A 201 -0.94 -4.78 -16.32
C ASN A 201 -0.32 -5.23 -15.00
N ILE A 202 -0.92 -6.23 -14.39
CA ILE A 202 -0.60 -6.72 -13.06
C ILE A 202 -0.29 -8.22 -13.16
N SER A 203 0.87 -8.61 -12.69
CA SER A 203 1.29 -10.02 -12.63
C SER A 203 1.83 -10.38 -11.26
N ALA A 204 1.75 -11.65 -10.90
CA ALA A 204 2.38 -12.18 -9.70
C ALA A 204 3.90 -12.25 -9.84
N ALA A 205 4.61 -12.30 -8.70
CA ALA A 205 6.06 -12.50 -8.66
C ALA A 205 6.49 -13.86 -9.20
N SER A 206 5.61 -14.85 -9.16
CA SER A 206 5.88 -16.21 -9.65
C SER A 206 4.66 -16.84 -10.29
N LYS A 207 4.88 -17.85 -11.14
CA LYS A 207 3.82 -18.60 -11.84
C LYS A 207 2.90 -19.37 -10.88
N ASN A 208 3.35 -19.67 -9.66
CA ASN A 208 2.59 -20.44 -8.68
C ASN A 208 1.61 -19.59 -7.86
N LYS A 209 1.62 -18.28 -8.05
CA LYS A 209 0.72 -17.35 -7.36
C LYS A 209 -0.29 -16.75 -8.35
N ALA A 210 -1.49 -16.45 -7.89
CA ALA A 210 -2.45 -15.69 -8.68
C ALA A 210 -1.97 -14.26 -8.89
N ASP A 211 -2.23 -13.68 -10.04
CA ASP A 211 -1.90 -12.29 -10.30
C ASP A 211 -2.76 -11.36 -9.46
N ILE A 212 -4.05 -11.71 -9.33
CA ILE A 212 -5.01 -11.02 -8.48
C ILE A 212 -5.64 -12.02 -7.52
N LYS A 213 -5.60 -11.72 -6.20
CA LYS A 213 -6.25 -12.48 -5.15
C LYS A 213 -7.25 -11.59 -4.42
N LEU A 214 -8.52 -12.02 -4.37
CA LEU A 214 -9.61 -11.30 -3.73
C LEU A 214 -10.23 -12.16 -2.64
N THR A 215 -10.46 -11.57 -1.46
CA THR A 215 -11.02 -12.27 -0.30
C THR A 215 -12.09 -11.39 0.36
N ASN A 216 -13.28 -11.91 0.60
CA ASN A 216 -14.37 -11.26 1.33
C ASN A 216 -14.67 -9.84 0.81
N GLY A 217 -14.82 -9.67 -0.50
CA GLY A 217 -15.08 -8.37 -1.10
C GLY A 217 -16.36 -8.33 -1.91
N GLU A 218 -16.91 -7.14 -2.07
CA GLU A 218 -18.14 -6.88 -2.80
C GLU A 218 -17.96 -5.77 -3.84
N LYS A 219 -18.76 -5.79 -4.91
CA LYS A 219 -18.85 -4.72 -5.92
C LYS A 219 -17.51 -4.35 -6.54
N PHE A 220 -16.84 -5.29 -7.18
CA PHE A 220 -15.60 -5.02 -7.90
C PHE A 220 -15.77 -5.12 -9.42
N LYS A 221 -15.01 -4.28 -10.16
CA LYS A 221 -14.98 -4.26 -11.62
C LYS A 221 -13.55 -4.19 -12.12
N PHE A 222 -13.23 -5.04 -13.09
CA PHE A 222 -11.97 -5.01 -13.84
C PHE A 222 -12.26 -4.65 -15.30
N LEU A 223 -11.61 -3.62 -15.81
CA LEU A 223 -11.84 -3.07 -17.14
C LEU A 223 -10.50 -2.94 -17.87
N ASN A 224 -10.48 -3.36 -19.15
CA ASN A 224 -9.29 -3.21 -20.00
C ASN A 224 -8.02 -3.81 -19.40
N ASP A 225 -8.10 -5.09 -19.02
CA ASP A 225 -6.92 -5.84 -18.57
C ASP A 225 -5.92 -5.97 -19.73
N ARG A 226 -4.69 -5.57 -19.45
CA ARG A 226 -3.56 -5.67 -20.39
C ARG A 226 -2.54 -6.72 -19.95
N SER A 227 -2.87 -7.50 -18.95
CA SER A 227 -2.00 -8.56 -18.44
C SER A 227 -2.11 -9.78 -19.34
N PRO A 228 -1.02 -10.31 -19.87
CA PRO A 228 -1.07 -11.56 -20.63
C PRO A 228 -1.49 -12.71 -19.70
N ASN A 229 -2.56 -13.42 -20.04
CA ASN A 229 -3.04 -14.61 -19.32
C ASN A 229 -3.28 -14.37 -17.81
N GLN A 230 -4.03 -13.33 -17.46
CA GLN A 230 -4.31 -12.98 -16.07
C GLN A 230 -4.94 -14.14 -15.28
N ARG A 231 -4.39 -14.41 -14.11
CA ARG A 231 -4.86 -15.46 -13.20
C ARG A 231 -5.47 -14.80 -11.93
N THR A 232 -6.80 -14.77 -11.90
CA THR A 232 -7.55 -14.20 -10.77
C THR A 232 -8.06 -15.32 -9.85
N LYS A 233 -7.83 -15.21 -8.56
CA LYS A 233 -8.37 -16.08 -7.51
C LYS A 233 -9.31 -15.28 -6.61
N ILE A 234 -10.58 -15.70 -6.55
CA ILE A 234 -11.59 -15.09 -5.70
C ILE A 234 -11.93 -16.08 -4.58
N ILE A 235 -11.91 -15.59 -3.36
CA ILE A 235 -12.26 -16.34 -2.15
C ILE A 235 -13.45 -15.64 -1.51
N TYR A 236 -14.60 -16.28 -1.53
CA TYR A 236 -15.82 -15.80 -0.86
C TYR A 236 -15.80 -16.16 0.63
N PRO A 237 -16.49 -15.37 1.49
CA PRO A 237 -16.69 -15.76 2.86
C PRO A 237 -17.39 -17.12 2.89
N LYS A 238 -17.00 -18.00 3.82
CA LYS A 238 -17.79 -19.19 4.08
C LYS A 238 -19.16 -18.69 4.56
N THR A 239 -20.21 -18.99 3.83
CA THR A 239 -21.58 -18.87 4.32
C THR A 239 -21.68 -19.67 5.61
N GLN A 240 -21.91 -18.99 6.73
CA GLN A 240 -22.24 -19.64 8.01
C GLN A 240 -23.65 -20.20 7.96
#